data_d23d18395552d7cfc822f110f93d1dbe
#
_entry.id   d23d18395552d7cfc822f110f93d1dbe
#
_cell.length_a   1.000
_cell.length_b   1.000
_cell.length_c   1.000
_cell.angle_alpha   90.00
_cell.angle_beta   90.00
_cell.angle_gamma   90.00
#
_symmetry.space_group_name_H-M   'P 1'
#
loop_
_entity.id
_entity.type
_entity.pdbx_description
1 polymer ?
#
loop_
_entity_poly.entity_id
_entity_poly.type
_entity_poly.pdbx_seq_one_letter_code
_entity_poly.pdbx_strand_id
1 'polypeptide(L)'
;MKTGGLADVVGSLPKYFDKDRYDVRVILPKYKCMDDKLLPQLKFVCHFYVNLNWRRQYVGIFTSQYDGVTYYFVDNEFYFAGDKPYNNIYEDVEKFAFFSKAVLEALPVIDFAPDVIHCNDWQTGLLPVFLKTVYGSDNFYAGIKTVFTIHNMKFQGRWKIKEVADVTGLPEHIFNSGELEFYGEANYLKGGIVYADEITTVSPTYADEICTPEGGEGLDGLMLERRRHLRGIVNGIDYDVFNPMKDTSVSYTHLT
;
A
#
# COMPACT_ATOMS: atom_id res chain seq x y z
N MET A 1 -16.01 -1.19 4.35
CA MET A 1 -15.61 -0.60 5.66
C MET A 1 -14.46 0.36 5.40
N LYS A 2 -14.60 1.64 5.71
CA LYS A 2 -13.52 2.63 5.60
C LYS A 2 -12.85 2.75 6.96
N THR A 3 -11.52 2.63 7.01
CA THR A 3 -10.72 2.80 8.24
C THR A 3 -9.68 3.89 7.99
N GLY A 4 -10.05 5.16 8.21
CA GLY A 4 -9.15 6.31 8.12
C GLY A 4 -8.98 6.91 6.72
N GLY A 5 -8.18 8.00 6.66
CA GLY A 5 -7.97 8.82 5.45
C GLY A 5 -7.34 8.09 4.25
N LEU A 6 -6.54 7.05 4.49
CA LEU A 6 -6.01 6.17 3.44
C LEU A 6 -7.12 5.61 2.54
N ALA A 7 -8.21 5.09 3.15
CA ALA A 7 -9.31 4.50 2.39
C ALA A 7 -10.06 5.54 1.55
N ASP A 8 -10.18 6.78 2.03
CA ASP A 8 -10.81 7.88 1.28
C ASP A 8 -9.95 8.28 0.09
N VAL A 9 -8.63 8.40 0.26
CA VAL A 9 -7.72 8.76 -0.84
C VAL A 9 -7.66 7.67 -1.90
N VAL A 10 -7.39 6.42 -1.52
CA VAL A 10 -7.25 5.31 -2.48
C VAL A 10 -8.59 4.98 -3.15
N GLY A 11 -9.72 5.22 -2.47
CA GLY A 11 -11.05 5.01 -3.02
C GLY A 11 -11.50 6.09 -3.99
N SER A 12 -10.96 7.31 -3.91
CA SER A 12 -11.41 8.44 -4.75
C SER A 12 -10.39 8.87 -5.80
N LEU A 13 -9.11 8.95 -5.46
CA LEU A 13 -8.07 9.44 -6.36
C LEU A 13 -8.04 8.77 -7.74
N PRO A 14 -8.16 7.43 -7.88
CA PRO A 14 -8.03 6.75 -9.17
C PRO A 14 -9.03 7.21 -10.23
N LYS A 15 -10.25 7.59 -9.85
CA LYS A 15 -11.30 8.03 -10.79
C LYS A 15 -11.04 9.41 -11.42
N TYR A 16 -10.14 10.22 -10.82
CA TYR A 16 -9.82 11.56 -11.29
C TYR A 16 -8.62 11.62 -12.25
N PHE A 17 -7.93 10.51 -12.48
CA PHE A 17 -6.92 10.48 -13.52
C PHE A 17 -7.57 10.53 -14.90
N ASP A 18 -6.93 11.27 -15.81
CA ASP A 18 -7.33 11.32 -17.22
C ASP A 18 -7.16 9.94 -17.87
N LYS A 19 -8.28 9.30 -18.19
CA LYS A 19 -8.34 7.93 -18.71
C LYS A 19 -7.82 7.79 -20.15
N ASP A 20 -7.72 8.89 -20.89
CA ASP A 20 -7.13 8.91 -22.23
C ASP A 20 -5.60 8.89 -22.17
N ARG A 21 -5.02 9.23 -21.01
CA ARG A 21 -3.58 9.29 -20.78
C ARG A 21 -3.05 8.24 -19.83
N TYR A 22 -3.85 7.76 -18.89
CA TYR A 22 -3.43 6.89 -17.80
C TYR A 22 -4.36 5.69 -17.64
N ASP A 23 -3.82 4.48 -17.72
CA ASP A 23 -4.49 3.25 -17.29
C ASP A 23 -4.20 3.06 -15.79
N VAL A 24 -5.10 3.53 -14.94
CA VAL A 24 -4.98 3.41 -13.49
C VAL A 24 -5.79 2.25 -13.00
N ARG A 25 -5.12 1.30 -12.33
CA ARG A 25 -5.74 0.12 -11.73
C ARG A 25 -5.43 0.08 -10.24
N VAL A 26 -6.36 -0.44 -9.46
CA VAL A 26 -6.21 -0.58 -8.00
C VAL A 26 -6.12 -2.05 -7.66
N ILE A 27 -5.16 -2.42 -6.80
CA ILE A 27 -5.06 -3.76 -6.25
C ILE A 27 -5.07 -3.70 -4.72
N LEU A 28 -5.91 -4.52 -4.09
CA LEU A 28 -6.10 -4.53 -2.64
C LEU A 28 -6.45 -5.95 -2.15
N PRO A 29 -6.30 -6.23 -0.84
CA PRO A 29 -6.72 -7.50 -0.29
C PRO A 29 -8.24 -7.70 -0.38
N LYS A 30 -8.68 -8.93 -0.67
CA LYS A 30 -10.08 -9.34 -0.60
C LYS A 30 -10.43 -9.69 0.85
N TYR A 31 -10.66 -8.66 1.68
CA TYR A 31 -11.07 -8.88 3.06
C TYR A 31 -12.47 -9.48 3.17
N LYS A 32 -12.66 -10.43 4.08
CA LYS A 32 -13.99 -10.97 4.40
C LYS A 32 -14.95 -9.90 4.93
N CYS A 33 -14.42 -8.88 5.59
CA CYS A 33 -15.21 -7.73 6.09
C CYS A 33 -15.61 -6.71 5.02
N MET A 34 -15.42 -7.01 3.72
CA MET A 34 -15.96 -6.21 2.62
C MET A 34 -17.50 -6.19 2.67
N ASP A 35 -18.09 -5.12 2.11
CA ASP A 35 -19.54 -5.02 1.98
C ASP A 35 -20.08 -6.19 1.11
N ASP A 36 -21.02 -6.95 1.64
CA ASP A 36 -21.64 -8.10 0.96
C ASP A 36 -22.25 -7.73 -0.40
N LYS A 37 -22.58 -6.46 -0.61
CA LYS A 37 -23.09 -5.96 -1.90
C LYS A 37 -22.02 -5.97 -3.01
N LEU A 38 -20.75 -5.97 -2.64
CA LEU A 38 -19.64 -6.01 -3.61
C LEU A 38 -19.31 -7.44 -4.04
N LEU A 39 -19.52 -8.43 -3.17
CA LEU A 39 -19.15 -9.82 -3.44
C LEU A 39 -19.72 -10.37 -4.76
N PRO A 40 -21.03 -10.17 -5.10
CA PRO A 40 -21.60 -10.64 -6.37
C PRO A 40 -21.03 -9.96 -7.62
N GLN A 41 -20.35 -8.82 -7.45
CA GLN A 41 -19.76 -8.06 -8.55
C GLN A 41 -18.32 -8.51 -8.85
N LEU A 42 -17.72 -9.32 -7.97
CA LEU A 42 -16.38 -9.83 -8.14
C LEU A 42 -16.35 -10.98 -9.17
N LYS A 43 -15.52 -10.83 -10.19
CA LYS A 43 -15.26 -11.88 -11.19
C LYS A 43 -13.92 -12.51 -10.90
N PHE A 44 -13.88 -13.82 -10.78
CA PHE A 44 -12.63 -14.57 -10.67
C PHE A 44 -11.83 -14.42 -11.98
N VAL A 45 -10.54 -14.12 -11.87
CA VAL A 45 -9.62 -13.97 -13.01
C VAL A 45 -8.72 -15.19 -13.13
N CYS A 46 -7.94 -15.46 -12.08
CA CYS A 46 -6.95 -16.53 -12.08
C CYS A 46 -6.51 -16.86 -10.66
N HIS A 47 -5.71 -17.92 -10.54
CA HIS A 47 -4.97 -18.21 -9.32
C HIS A 47 -3.54 -18.64 -9.62
N PHE A 48 -2.67 -18.43 -8.66
CA PHE A 48 -1.28 -18.89 -8.67
C PHE A 48 -0.79 -19.08 -7.24
N TYR A 49 0.49 -19.38 -7.06
CA TYR A 49 1.10 -19.54 -5.74
C TYR A 49 2.34 -18.67 -5.65
N VAL A 50 2.52 -18.00 -4.53
CA VAL A 50 3.74 -17.26 -4.21
C VAL A 50 4.55 -18.02 -3.15
N ASN A 51 5.86 -17.98 -3.29
CA ASN A 51 6.76 -18.49 -2.28
C ASN A 51 7.15 -17.35 -1.34
N LEU A 52 6.67 -17.43 -0.11
CA LEU A 52 7.06 -16.52 0.96
C LEU A 52 8.08 -17.24 1.85
N ASN A 53 9.37 -17.11 1.51
CA ASN A 53 10.46 -17.94 2.02
C ASN A 53 10.17 -19.45 1.77
N TRP A 54 10.07 -20.27 2.81
CA TRP A 54 9.75 -21.69 2.73
C TRP A 54 8.23 -21.97 2.60
N ARG A 55 7.38 -20.99 2.80
CA ARG A 55 5.93 -21.08 2.70
C ARG A 55 5.49 -20.95 1.25
N ARG A 56 4.61 -21.84 0.79
CA ARG A 56 3.94 -21.71 -0.51
C ARG A 56 2.49 -21.33 -0.27
N GLN A 57 2.12 -20.09 -0.64
CA GLN A 57 0.83 -19.51 -0.35
C GLN A 57 -0.01 -19.34 -1.63
N TYR A 58 -1.29 -19.69 -1.53
CA TYR A 58 -2.27 -19.49 -2.59
C TYR A 58 -2.55 -18.01 -2.80
N VAL A 59 -2.72 -17.60 -4.06
CA VAL A 59 -3.18 -16.28 -4.47
C VAL A 59 -4.33 -16.46 -5.47
N GLY A 60 -5.53 -16.03 -5.10
CA GLY A 60 -6.63 -15.85 -6.03
C GLY A 60 -6.73 -14.38 -6.44
N ILE A 61 -7.00 -14.12 -7.71
CA ILE A 61 -7.25 -12.76 -8.21
C ILE A 61 -8.70 -12.67 -8.66
N PHE A 62 -9.40 -11.71 -8.09
CA PHE A 62 -10.73 -11.28 -8.52
C PHE A 62 -10.66 -9.86 -9.08
N THR A 63 -11.62 -9.50 -9.91
CA THR A 63 -11.71 -8.15 -10.49
C THR A 63 -13.13 -7.61 -10.42
N SER A 64 -13.24 -6.29 -10.36
CA SER A 64 -14.48 -5.53 -10.52
C SER A 64 -14.19 -4.18 -11.16
N GLN A 65 -15.22 -3.56 -11.73
CA GLN A 65 -15.17 -2.19 -12.26
C GLN A 65 -16.00 -1.27 -11.37
N TYR A 66 -15.41 -0.14 -10.97
CA TYR A 66 -16.11 0.89 -10.22
C TYR A 66 -15.66 2.28 -10.66
N ASP A 67 -16.58 3.18 -10.97
CA ASP A 67 -16.32 4.54 -11.49
C ASP A 67 -15.32 4.57 -12.67
N GLY A 68 -15.35 3.51 -13.52
CA GLY A 68 -14.48 3.37 -14.68
C GLY A 68 -13.01 3.05 -14.31
N VAL A 69 -12.76 2.59 -13.09
CA VAL A 69 -11.45 2.10 -12.62
C VAL A 69 -11.53 0.59 -12.45
N THR A 70 -10.49 -0.12 -12.89
CA THR A 70 -10.35 -1.56 -12.66
C THR A 70 -9.77 -1.81 -11.28
N TYR A 71 -10.50 -2.60 -10.49
CA TYR A 71 -10.06 -3.06 -9.18
C TYR A 71 -9.73 -4.54 -9.23
N TYR A 72 -8.55 -4.90 -8.70
CA TYR A 72 -8.17 -6.28 -8.45
C TYR A 72 -8.16 -6.56 -6.95
N PHE A 73 -8.56 -7.76 -6.58
CA PHE A 73 -8.65 -8.21 -5.20
C PHE A 73 -7.82 -9.48 -5.03
N VAL A 74 -6.84 -9.41 -4.13
CA VAL A 74 -5.99 -10.55 -3.76
C VAL A 74 -6.72 -11.38 -2.72
N ASP A 75 -7.10 -12.59 -3.09
CA ASP A 75 -7.80 -13.54 -2.25
C ASP A 75 -6.83 -14.53 -1.62
N ASN A 76 -6.89 -14.62 -0.31
CA ASN A 76 -6.31 -15.68 0.51
C ASN A 76 -7.04 -15.69 1.85
N GLU A 77 -7.84 -16.73 2.08
CA GLU A 77 -8.68 -16.82 3.29
C GLU A 77 -7.84 -16.91 4.57
N PHE A 78 -6.64 -17.52 4.51
CA PHE A 78 -5.78 -17.58 5.68
C PHE A 78 -5.38 -16.20 6.21
N TYR A 79 -5.10 -15.25 5.30
CA TYR A 79 -4.67 -13.90 5.69
C TYR A 79 -5.81 -12.90 5.81
N PHE A 80 -6.87 -13.04 5.00
CA PHE A 80 -7.87 -11.96 4.83
C PHE A 80 -9.28 -12.33 5.31
N ALA A 81 -9.48 -13.53 5.90
CA ALA A 81 -10.79 -13.95 6.41
C ALA A 81 -11.17 -13.38 7.77
N GLY A 82 -10.34 -12.53 8.38
CA GLY A 82 -10.66 -11.87 9.65
C GLY A 82 -11.82 -10.87 9.54
N ASP A 83 -12.48 -10.61 10.67
CA ASP A 83 -13.60 -9.65 10.75
C ASP A 83 -13.14 -8.19 10.67
N LYS A 84 -11.83 -7.96 10.72
CA LYS A 84 -11.18 -6.65 10.59
C LYS A 84 -9.98 -6.74 9.65
N PRO A 85 -9.59 -5.63 8.98
CA PRO A 85 -8.39 -5.58 8.14
C PRO A 85 -7.10 -5.90 8.90
N TYR A 86 -7.04 -5.51 10.16
CA TYR A 86 -5.93 -5.77 11.08
C TYR A 86 -6.39 -6.75 12.16
N ASN A 87 -5.68 -7.88 12.32
CA ASN A 87 -6.03 -8.89 13.30
C ASN A 87 -5.23 -8.64 14.60
N ASN A 88 -3.99 -9.07 14.58
CA ASN A 88 -3.03 -8.79 15.64
C ASN A 88 -1.64 -8.55 15.01
N ILE A 89 -0.79 -7.91 15.77
CA ILE A 89 0.53 -7.50 15.29
C ILE A 89 1.38 -8.69 14.79
N TYR A 90 1.20 -9.88 15.33
CA TYR A 90 2.00 -11.06 14.97
C TYR A 90 1.58 -11.69 13.64
N GLU A 91 0.30 -11.61 13.29
CA GLU A 91 -0.23 -12.10 12.03
C GLU A 91 0.01 -11.10 10.90
N ASP A 92 -0.02 -9.82 11.20
CA ASP A 92 0.09 -8.75 10.22
C ASP A 92 1.48 -8.70 9.55
N VAL A 93 2.55 -9.18 10.22
CA VAL A 93 3.89 -9.29 9.62
C VAL A 93 3.89 -10.15 8.36
N GLU A 94 3.31 -11.35 8.43
CA GLU A 94 3.24 -12.28 7.32
C GLU A 94 2.20 -11.86 6.28
N LYS A 95 1.04 -11.40 6.72
CA LYS A 95 -0.06 -10.93 5.88
C LYS A 95 0.37 -9.86 4.87
N PHE A 96 1.08 -8.83 5.33
CA PHE A 96 1.46 -7.72 4.46
C PHE A 96 2.75 -7.97 3.69
N ALA A 97 3.63 -8.86 4.18
CA ALA A 97 4.71 -9.41 3.36
C ALA A 97 4.15 -10.24 2.20
N PHE A 98 3.18 -11.13 2.49
CA PHE A 98 2.45 -11.90 1.47
C PHE A 98 1.77 -10.97 0.45
N PHE A 99 1.00 -9.97 0.92
CA PHE A 99 0.31 -9.05 0.03
C PHE A 99 1.27 -8.33 -0.91
N SER A 100 2.36 -7.77 -0.38
CA SER A 100 3.36 -7.07 -1.18
C SER A 100 3.96 -7.94 -2.28
N LYS A 101 4.26 -9.20 -1.97
CA LYS A 101 4.80 -10.14 -2.94
C LYS A 101 3.75 -10.63 -3.94
N ALA A 102 2.54 -10.92 -3.47
CA ALA A 102 1.41 -11.34 -4.31
C ALA A 102 1.04 -10.28 -5.35
N VAL A 103 1.09 -8.99 -4.99
CA VAL A 103 0.88 -7.88 -5.93
C VAL A 103 1.90 -7.93 -7.06
N LEU A 104 3.20 -8.05 -6.75
CA LEU A 104 4.24 -8.10 -7.79
C LEU A 104 4.05 -9.32 -8.70
N GLU A 105 3.87 -10.51 -8.14
CA GLU A 105 3.71 -11.73 -8.93
C GLU A 105 2.36 -11.79 -9.69
N ALA A 106 1.36 -11.01 -9.30
CA ALA A 106 0.11 -10.87 -10.04
C ALA A 106 0.29 -10.10 -11.37
N LEU A 107 1.19 -9.13 -11.44
CA LEU A 107 1.34 -8.24 -12.60
C LEU A 107 1.50 -8.99 -13.93
N PRO A 108 2.45 -9.93 -14.09
CA PRO A 108 2.57 -10.69 -15.36
C PRO A 108 1.37 -11.63 -15.58
N VAL A 109 0.72 -12.12 -14.51
CA VAL A 109 -0.41 -13.04 -14.62
C VAL A 109 -1.68 -12.36 -15.12
N ILE A 110 -1.87 -11.09 -14.76
CA ILE A 110 -3.00 -10.26 -15.23
C ILE A 110 -2.66 -9.46 -16.50
N ASP A 111 -1.51 -9.74 -17.12
CA ASP A 111 -1.01 -9.04 -18.30
C ASP A 111 -1.00 -7.51 -18.14
N PHE A 112 -0.37 -7.05 -17.04
CA PHE A 112 -0.26 -5.62 -16.77
C PHE A 112 1.16 -5.25 -16.33
N ALA A 113 1.89 -4.55 -17.18
CA ALA A 113 3.21 -4.00 -16.90
C ALA A 113 3.10 -2.49 -16.60
N PRO A 114 2.95 -2.10 -15.31
CA PRO A 114 2.81 -0.68 -14.97
C PRO A 114 4.13 0.07 -15.12
N ASP A 115 4.08 1.33 -15.53
CA ASP A 115 5.24 2.23 -15.43
C ASP A 115 5.53 2.61 -13.98
N VAL A 116 4.47 2.74 -13.16
CA VAL A 116 4.55 3.17 -11.75
C VAL A 116 3.65 2.32 -10.86
N ILE A 117 4.18 1.88 -9.72
CA ILE A 117 3.40 1.31 -8.63
C ILE A 117 3.32 2.33 -7.50
N HIS A 118 2.09 2.71 -7.11
CA HIS A 118 1.83 3.61 -6.01
C HIS A 118 1.50 2.82 -4.73
N CYS A 119 2.43 2.82 -3.80
CA CYS A 119 2.35 2.15 -2.51
C CYS A 119 1.85 3.11 -1.43
N ASN A 120 1.10 2.61 -0.47
CA ASN A 120 0.50 3.43 0.58
C ASN A 120 0.76 2.81 1.97
N ASP A 121 1.41 3.55 2.85
CA ASP A 121 1.74 3.22 4.22
C ASP A 121 2.53 1.89 4.41
N TRP A 122 2.82 1.55 5.65
CA TRP A 122 3.63 0.40 6.03
C TRP A 122 3.13 -0.95 5.49
N GLN A 123 1.82 -1.08 5.25
CA GLN A 123 1.22 -2.32 4.74
C GLN A 123 1.74 -2.69 3.34
N THR A 124 2.21 -1.71 2.60
CA THR A 124 2.82 -1.90 1.27
C THR A 124 4.32 -1.59 1.26
N GLY A 125 4.90 -1.36 2.43
CA GLY A 125 6.31 -0.94 2.58
C GLY A 125 7.32 -1.96 2.06
N LEU A 126 6.99 -3.26 2.10
CA LEU A 126 7.85 -4.29 1.54
C LEU A 126 7.77 -4.42 0.00
N LEU A 127 6.75 -3.83 -0.65
CA LEU A 127 6.63 -3.94 -2.11
C LEU A 127 7.84 -3.30 -2.83
N PRO A 128 8.25 -2.05 -2.54
CA PRO A 128 9.47 -1.48 -3.11
C PRO A 128 10.73 -2.28 -2.78
N VAL A 129 10.80 -2.84 -1.56
CA VAL A 129 11.93 -3.70 -1.15
C VAL A 129 12.03 -4.92 -2.04
N PHE A 130 10.95 -5.71 -2.17
CA PHE A 130 10.93 -6.88 -3.04
C PHE A 130 11.22 -6.52 -4.49
N LEU A 131 10.60 -5.46 -5.00
CA LEU A 131 10.79 -5.01 -6.38
C LEU A 131 12.28 -4.77 -6.70
N LYS A 132 13.00 -4.09 -5.81
CA LYS A 132 14.41 -3.74 -6.05
C LYS A 132 15.39 -4.86 -5.69
N THR A 133 15.09 -5.73 -4.72
CA THR A 133 16.03 -6.74 -4.22
C THR A 133 15.80 -8.14 -4.80
N VAL A 134 14.54 -8.53 -4.99
CA VAL A 134 14.17 -9.88 -5.45
C VAL A 134 13.88 -9.90 -6.95
N TYR A 135 13.16 -8.89 -7.45
CA TYR A 135 12.70 -8.84 -8.83
C TYR A 135 13.51 -7.89 -9.75
N GLY A 136 14.44 -7.12 -9.17
CA GLY A 136 15.15 -6.05 -9.90
C GLY A 136 16.01 -6.51 -11.09
N SER A 137 16.39 -7.78 -11.16
CA SER A 137 17.13 -8.37 -12.29
C SER A 137 16.22 -8.95 -13.38
N ASP A 138 14.94 -9.05 -13.16
CA ASP A 138 13.97 -9.55 -14.14
C ASP A 138 13.53 -8.41 -15.07
N ASN A 139 13.59 -8.65 -16.37
CA ASN A 139 13.27 -7.65 -17.40
C ASN A 139 11.85 -7.10 -17.30
N PHE A 140 10.89 -7.88 -16.81
CA PHE A 140 9.51 -7.41 -16.61
C PHE A 140 9.44 -6.28 -15.59
N TYR A 141 10.22 -6.37 -14.52
CA TYR A 141 10.15 -5.43 -13.40
C TYR A 141 11.17 -4.29 -13.47
N ALA A 142 12.23 -4.43 -14.26
CA ALA A 142 13.40 -3.53 -14.26
C ALA A 142 13.06 -2.06 -14.54
N GLY A 143 11.99 -1.79 -15.31
CA GLY A 143 11.56 -0.43 -15.68
C GLY A 143 10.56 0.20 -14.68
N ILE A 144 9.99 -0.60 -13.78
CA ILE A 144 8.90 -0.15 -12.90
C ILE A 144 9.45 0.81 -11.84
N LYS A 145 8.80 1.98 -11.71
CA LYS A 145 9.07 2.97 -10.67
C LYS A 145 8.07 2.86 -9.54
N THR A 146 8.46 3.36 -8.37
CA THR A 146 7.60 3.33 -7.19
C THR A 146 7.41 4.71 -6.61
N VAL A 147 6.16 5.02 -6.26
CA VAL A 147 5.78 6.15 -5.40
C VAL A 147 5.29 5.58 -4.08
N PHE A 148 5.81 6.07 -2.97
CA PHE A 148 5.43 5.62 -1.63
C PHE A 148 4.79 6.76 -0.85
N THR A 149 3.50 6.65 -0.53
CA THR A 149 2.77 7.67 0.23
C THR A 149 2.70 7.31 1.70
N ILE A 150 3.11 8.26 2.54
CA ILE A 150 3.03 8.19 4.00
C ILE A 150 1.81 8.98 4.42
N HIS A 151 0.77 8.32 4.93
CA HIS A 151 -0.42 8.99 5.47
C HIS A 151 -0.25 9.30 6.96
N ASN A 152 0.45 8.44 7.70
CA ASN A 152 0.72 8.66 9.12
C ASN A 152 2.02 7.97 9.54
N MET A 153 3.02 8.77 9.91
CA MET A 153 4.36 8.33 10.32
C MET A 153 4.37 7.47 11.58
N LYS A 154 3.35 7.60 12.42
CA LYS A 154 3.21 6.85 13.68
C LYS A 154 3.06 5.34 13.48
N PHE A 155 2.44 4.92 12.36
CA PHE A 155 2.21 3.51 12.07
C PHE A 155 3.29 2.99 11.14
N GLN A 156 4.21 2.17 11.66
CA GLN A 156 5.43 1.81 10.95
C GLN A 156 5.53 0.34 10.55
N GLY A 157 4.76 -0.55 11.20
CA GLY A 157 4.86 -2.00 10.97
C GLY A 157 6.24 -2.51 11.40
N ARG A 158 6.43 -2.76 12.70
CA ARG A 158 7.71 -3.14 13.31
C ARG A 158 7.63 -4.50 13.95
N TRP A 159 8.61 -5.35 13.64
CA TRP A 159 8.73 -6.71 14.21
C TRP A 159 10.20 -7.09 14.37
N LYS A 160 10.45 -8.12 15.16
CA LYS A 160 11.82 -8.65 15.32
C LYS A 160 12.39 -9.04 13.96
N ILE A 161 13.63 -8.68 13.72
CA ILE A 161 14.38 -8.99 12.48
C ILE A 161 14.26 -10.48 12.12
N LYS A 162 14.41 -11.37 13.10
CA LYS A 162 14.32 -12.82 12.89
C LYS A 162 12.95 -13.24 12.34
N GLU A 163 11.87 -12.64 12.82
CA GLU A 163 10.50 -12.93 12.36
C GLU A 163 10.32 -12.46 10.91
N VAL A 164 10.75 -11.24 10.60
CA VAL A 164 10.64 -10.69 9.24
C VAL A 164 11.54 -11.48 8.27
N ALA A 165 12.74 -11.84 8.66
CA ALA A 165 13.65 -12.64 7.84
C ALA A 165 13.06 -14.03 7.55
N ASP A 166 12.48 -14.70 8.55
CA ASP A 166 11.81 -16.00 8.38
C ASP A 166 10.59 -15.91 7.45
N VAL A 167 9.81 -14.84 7.56
CA VAL A 167 8.64 -14.62 6.71
C VAL A 167 9.03 -14.27 5.28
N THR A 168 9.95 -13.33 5.10
CA THR A 168 10.24 -12.74 3.77
C THR A 168 11.26 -13.54 2.96
N GLY A 169 12.19 -14.22 3.61
CA GLY A 169 13.37 -14.81 2.97
C GLY A 169 14.34 -13.78 2.41
N LEU A 170 14.24 -12.51 2.81
CA LEU A 170 15.17 -11.48 2.41
C LEU A 170 16.58 -11.79 2.97
N PRO A 171 17.65 -11.49 2.22
CA PRO A 171 19.00 -11.73 2.66
C PRO A 171 19.39 -10.85 3.86
N GLU A 172 20.31 -11.33 4.68
CA GLU A 172 20.71 -10.72 5.95
C GLU A 172 21.14 -9.25 5.80
N HIS A 173 21.78 -8.89 4.69
CA HIS A 173 22.25 -7.53 4.46
C HIS A 173 21.11 -6.49 4.36
N ILE A 174 19.88 -6.91 4.09
CA ILE A 174 18.69 -6.02 4.06
C ILE A 174 18.27 -5.59 5.49
N PHE A 175 18.76 -6.27 6.51
CA PHE A 175 18.42 -5.98 7.92
C PHE A 175 19.51 -5.19 8.64
N ASN A 176 20.30 -4.39 7.94
CA ASN A 176 21.24 -3.44 8.54
C ASN A 176 20.62 -2.06 8.75
N SER A 177 21.33 -1.18 9.45
CA SER A 177 20.85 0.16 9.85
C SER A 177 20.55 1.10 8.67
N GLY A 178 21.13 0.89 7.51
CA GLY A 178 20.84 1.66 6.30
C GLY A 178 19.53 1.24 5.60
N GLU A 179 19.05 0.06 5.90
CA GLU A 179 17.97 -0.60 5.16
C GLU A 179 16.71 -0.75 6.04
N LEU A 180 16.32 -1.98 6.42
CA LEU A 180 15.11 -2.25 7.19
C LEU A 180 15.28 -2.16 8.71
N GLU A 181 16.50 -2.26 9.24
CA GLU A 181 16.71 -2.25 10.69
C GLU A 181 16.35 -0.89 11.30
N PHE A 182 15.64 -0.92 12.42
CA PHE A 182 15.24 0.24 13.19
C PHE A 182 15.14 -0.10 14.68
N TYR A 183 16.12 0.37 15.46
CA TYR A 183 16.25 0.09 16.90
C TYR A 183 16.16 -1.40 17.28
N GLY A 184 16.84 -2.26 16.51
CA GLY A 184 16.87 -3.71 16.73
C GLY A 184 15.68 -4.48 16.16
N GLU A 185 14.76 -3.81 15.48
CA GLU A 185 13.61 -4.40 14.77
C GLU A 185 13.70 -4.15 13.27
N ALA A 186 12.94 -4.88 12.46
CA ALA A 186 12.70 -4.55 11.07
C ALA A 186 11.45 -3.69 10.96
N ASN A 187 11.51 -2.66 10.12
CA ASN A 187 10.48 -1.63 9.97
C ASN A 187 10.03 -1.55 8.50
N TYR A 188 8.77 -1.89 8.23
CA TYR A 188 8.21 -1.93 6.87
C TYR A 188 8.06 -0.54 6.26
N LEU A 189 7.62 0.45 7.05
CA LEU A 189 7.55 1.84 6.58
C LEU A 189 8.92 2.35 6.16
N LYS A 190 9.95 2.08 6.98
CA LYS A 190 11.35 2.41 6.65
C LYS A 190 11.77 1.76 5.33
N GLY A 191 11.45 0.48 5.14
CA GLY A 191 11.72 -0.21 3.87
C GLY A 191 11.09 0.50 2.68
N GLY A 192 9.83 0.89 2.78
CA GLY A 192 9.14 1.69 1.76
C GLY A 192 9.84 3.01 1.46
N ILE A 193 10.26 3.74 2.50
CA ILE A 193 10.97 5.01 2.36
C ILE A 193 12.34 4.84 1.71
N VAL A 194 13.10 3.82 2.11
CA VAL A 194 14.46 3.58 1.58
C VAL A 194 14.43 3.20 0.10
N TYR A 195 13.53 2.29 -0.26
CA TYR A 195 13.54 1.64 -1.59
C TYR A 195 12.64 2.30 -2.64
N ALA A 196 11.72 3.19 -2.26
CA ALA A 196 10.88 3.89 -3.24
C ALA A 196 11.69 4.88 -4.09
N ASP A 197 11.29 5.07 -5.35
CA ASP A 197 11.90 6.09 -6.22
C ASP A 197 11.48 7.49 -5.76
N GLU A 198 10.18 7.72 -5.46
CA GLU A 198 9.65 8.98 -4.93
C GLU A 198 8.78 8.73 -3.70
N ILE A 199 8.73 9.70 -2.80
CA ILE A 199 7.95 9.67 -1.57
C ILE A 199 6.97 10.82 -1.57
N THR A 200 5.72 10.53 -1.18
CA THR A 200 4.72 11.58 -0.98
C THR A 200 4.12 11.51 0.41
N THR A 201 3.52 12.61 0.85
CA THR A 201 2.73 12.67 2.07
C THR A 201 1.58 13.65 1.91
N VAL A 202 0.71 13.72 2.89
CA VAL A 202 -0.66 14.28 2.79
C VAL A 202 -0.74 15.81 2.80
N SER A 203 0.34 16.52 3.02
CA SER A 203 0.40 17.98 2.87
C SER A 203 1.85 18.51 2.81
N PRO A 204 2.10 19.70 2.25
CA PRO A 204 3.42 20.35 2.34
C PRO A 204 3.88 20.53 3.78
N THR A 205 3.00 20.98 4.68
CA THR A 205 3.30 21.15 6.10
C THR A 205 3.72 19.84 6.74
N TYR A 206 2.98 18.75 6.47
CA TYR A 206 3.33 17.44 7.02
C TYR A 206 4.65 16.91 6.45
N ALA A 207 4.99 17.22 5.19
CA ALA A 207 6.30 16.90 4.62
C ALA A 207 7.46 17.58 5.37
N ASP A 208 7.25 18.76 5.92
CA ASP A 208 8.23 19.44 6.76
C ASP A 208 8.22 18.87 8.19
N GLU A 209 7.05 18.60 8.76
CA GLU A 209 6.91 18.03 10.11
C GLU A 209 7.60 16.68 10.25
N ILE A 210 7.43 15.75 9.31
CA ILE A 210 8.05 14.41 9.38
C ILE A 210 9.57 14.42 9.21
N CYS A 211 10.13 15.56 8.84
CA CYS A 211 11.58 15.82 8.82
C CYS A 211 12.11 16.37 10.17
N THR A 212 11.27 16.50 11.18
CA THR A 212 11.66 16.97 12.53
C THR A 212 11.64 15.82 13.53
N PRO A 213 12.41 15.88 14.64
CA PRO A 213 12.39 14.85 15.68
C PRO A 213 11.00 14.59 16.27
N GLU A 214 10.18 15.63 16.37
CA GLU A 214 8.81 15.56 16.93
C GLU A 214 7.84 14.84 15.99
N GLY A 215 7.94 15.08 14.68
CA GLY A 215 7.02 14.53 13.67
C GLY A 215 7.53 13.28 12.97
N GLY A 216 8.83 13.02 12.99
CA GLY A 216 9.46 11.92 12.26
C GLY A 216 9.36 10.55 12.92
N GLU A 217 8.91 10.47 14.17
CA GLU A 217 8.74 9.21 14.92
C GLU A 217 10.01 8.34 14.89
N GLY A 218 11.19 9.01 14.95
CA GLY A 218 12.52 8.41 14.89
C GLY A 218 13.07 8.14 13.48
N LEU A 219 12.32 8.46 12.44
CA LEU A 219 12.74 8.39 11.03
C LEU A 219 13.05 9.77 10.42
N ASP A 220 13.07 10.84 11.23
CA ASP A 220 13.35 12.21 10.81
C ASP A 220 14.68 12.35 10.06
N GLY A 221 15.73 11.71 10.53
CA GLY A 221 17.03 11.68 9.86
C GLY A 221 16.95 11.08 8.45
N LEU A 222 16.23 9.96 8.30
CA LEU A 222 16.00 9.33 7.00
C LEU A 222 15.14 10.23 6.10
N MET A 223 14.11 10.88 6.65
CA MET A 223 13.26 11.80 5.89
C MET A 223 14.04 13.02 5.40
N LEU A 224 14.97 13.55 6.19
CA LEU A 224 15.90 14.60 5.78
C LEU A 224 16.83 14.15 4.67
N GLU A 225 17.40 12.96 4.76
CA GLU A 225 18.22 12.35 3.70
C GLU A 225 17.43 12.22 2.39
N ARG A 226 16.18 11.77 2.48
CA ARG A 226 15.25 11.59 1.35
C ARG A 226 14.50 12.86 0.95
N ARG A 227 14.79 14.03 1.52
CA ARG A 227 14.03 15.28 1.34
C ARG A 227 13.86 15.71 -0.13
N ARG A 228 14.84 15.41 -0.98
CA ARG A 228 14.78 15.74 -2.41
C ARG A 228 13.72 14.92 -3.17
N HIS A 229 13.40 13.74 -2.68
CA HIS A 229 12.39 12.83 -3.22
C HIS A 229 11.05 12.92 -2.49
N LEU A 230 10.94 13.76 -1.46
CA LEU A 230 9.72 13.93 -0.68
C LEU A 230 8.88 15.10 -1.21
N ARG A 231 7.57 14.83 -1.44
CA ARG A 231 6.57 15.82 -1.85
C ARG A 231 5.37 15.77 -0.93
N GLY A 232 4.94 16.92 -0.42
CA GLY A 232 3.66 17.07 0.28
C GLY A 232 2.55 17.40 -0.71
N ILE A 233 1.52 16.56 -0.78
CA ILE A 233 0.37 16.72 -1.67
C ILE A 233 -0.89 16.69 -0.82
N VAL A 234 -1.67 17.80 -0.83
CA VAL A 234 -2.92 17.86 -0.07
C VAL A 234 -3.92 16.85 -0.63
N ASN A 235 -4.52 16.06 0.26
CA ASN A 235 -5.56 15.12 -0.13
C ASN A 235 -6.76 15.87 -0.73
N GLY A 236 -7.23 15.38 -1.87
CA GLY A 236 -8.47 15.84 -2.48
C GLY A 236 -9.70 15.39 -1.70
N ILE A 237 -10.83 16.01 -2.00
CA ILE A 237 -12.14 15.67 -1.45
C ILE A 237 -12.98 15.05 -2.57
N ASP A 238 -13.63 13.94 -2.28
CA ASP A 238 -14.60 13.35 -3.20
C ASP A 238 -15.90 14.18 -3.20
N TYR A 239 -16.09 15.00 -4.22
CA TYR A 239 -17.27 15.87 -4.37
C TYR A 239 -18.60 15.13 -4.58
N ASP A 240 -18.57 13.85 -4.95
CA ASP A 240 -19.79 13.05 -5.08
C ASP A 240 -20.25 12.56 -3.71
N VAL A 241 -19.30 12.25 -2.81
CA VAL A 241 -19.57 11.77 -1.45
C VAL A 241 -19.75 12.95 -0.47
N PHE A 242 -18.83 13.94 -0.54
CA PHE A 242 -18.84 15.10 0.36
C PHE A 242 -19.43 16.33 -0.32
N ASN A 243 -20.68 16.21 -0.81
CA ASN A 243 -21.39 17.30 -1.47
C ASN A 243 -22.45 17.87 -0.53
N PRO A 244 -22.26 19.07 0.04
CA PRO A 244 -23.22 19.67 0.96
C PRO A 244 -24.61 19.88 0.32
N MET A 245 -24.68 20.07 -0.99
CA MET A 245 -25.97 20.23 -1.69
C MET A 245 -26.75 18.92 -1.82
N LYS A 246 -26.13 17.77 -1.64
CA LYS A 246 -26.74 16.43 -1.72
C LYS A 246 -26.81 15.71 -0.37
N ASP A 247 -26.23 16.30 0.68
CA ASP A 247 -26.23 15.69 2.01
C ASP A 247 -27.57 15.84 2.69
N THR A 248 -28.30 14.73 2.80
CA THR A 248 -29.62 14.68 3.47
C THR A 248 -29.51 14.62 5.00
N SER A 249 -28.30 14.42 5.54
CA SER A 249 -28.03 14.29 6.99
C SER A 249 -27.89 15.63 7.68
N VAL A 250 -27.72 16.72 6.93
CA VAL A 250 -27.50 18.07 7.47
C VAL A 250 -28.58 19.02 6.98
N SER A 251 -29.24 19.72 7.91
CA SER A 251 -30.19 20.78 7.58
C SER A 251 -29.41 22.09 7.32
N TYR A 252 -29.20 22.42 6.06
CA TYR A 252 -28.56 23.67 5.64
C TYR A 252 -29.57 24.82 5.64
N THR A 253 -30.01 25.28 6.81
CA THR A 253 -30.95 26.39 6.92
C THR A 253 -30.31 27.78 6.75
N HIS A 254 -28.99 27.88 6.58
CA HIS A 254 -28.28 29.17 6.56
C HIS A 254 -27.06 29.26 5.62
N LEU A 255 -27.11 28.65 4.42
CA LEU A 255 -26.14 28.94 3.36
C LEU A 255 -26.82 29.76 2.25
N THR A 256 -27.18 30.97 2.56
CA THR A 256 -27.47 32.04 1.58
C THR A 256 -26.42 33.11 1.69
#